data_833c2f7f8ef76ca4bf85c400832eda96
#
_entry.id   833c2f7f8ef76ca4bf85c400832eda96
#
_cell.length_a   1.000
_cell.length_b   1.000
_cell.length_c   1.000
_cell.angle_alpha   90.00
_cell.angle_beta   90.00
_cell.angle_gamma   90.00
#
_symmetry.space_group_name_H-M   'P 1'
#
loop_
_entity.id
_entity.type
_entity.pdbx_description
1 polymer ?
#
loop_
_entity_poly.entity_id
_entity_poly.type
_entity_poly.pdbx_seq_one_letter_code
_entity_poly.pdbx_strand_id
1 'polypeptide(L)'
;MTSVCAEKFPLSWDLTSNKVFTLTDQSKNFLNALDKDVEITLLNDENSFSDKNEYFKQANTVLKQYAKLSSKVKINYVDVVKNPTYIQNNYPNENLNTNSIIVRCQNKYKVITINDIFDISYNYYGGSGVTASKAEQELTAAIVYVTSEQQNLVAIVKGYGEQDYSAFSEILKKNNYNIVEVSILTEDIPESADAVLIFAPERDYDNTGKEKLEKFLNLEGKTLFYAANPQLSSSPVLDKILESWNIKLKSGLVYETNKSKLTTNMNLFEAVSEYVDNNYTENLKSVDIPVLVPACRPIEVLNSSDKVKTLMQFSETSGIMPINAGKDFDIKANISGPIASCVVSSKTLDGKSKENHVAVIGSYIALSEDYLSATSLNNSQYFVNMLNAMLDRENVGIIIESKSLESKELGINAVQANLLGVIFTVVVPLLVLSFGIVVFVKRKNK
;
A
#
# COMPACT_ATOMS: atom_id res chain seq x y z
N MET A 1 -17.98 -35.62 27.66
CA MET A 1 -18.47 -34.21 27.68
C MET A 1 -17.46 -33.21 27.15
N THR A 2 -16.17 -33.39 27.26
CA THR A 2 -15.14 -32.48 26.73
C THR A 2 -15.08 -32.40 25.21
N SER A 3 -15.36 -33.50 24.50
CA SER A 3 -15.35 -33.55 23.02
C SER A 3 -16.48 -32.73 22.39
N VAL A 4 -17.67 -32.71 22.98
CA VAL A 4 -18.83 -31.94 22.47
C VAL A 4 -18.68 -30.43 22.66
N CYS A 5 -17.92 -29.99 23.67
CA CYS A 5 -17.62 -28.57 23.85
C CYS A 5 -16.57 -28.06 22.82
N ALA A 6 -15.61 -28.90 22.45
CA ALA A 6 -14.59 -28.56 21.47
C ALA A 6 -15.18 -28.45 20.03
N GLU A 7 -16.19 -29.28 19.71
CA GLU A 7 -16.91 -29.18 18.42
C GLU A 7 -17.81 -27.96 18.33
N LYS A 8 -18.43 -27.51 19.44
CA LYS A 8 -19.31 -26.32 19.46
C LYS A 8 -18.56 -24.98 19.53
N PHE A 9 -17.33 -24.98 20.01
CA PHE A 9 -16.48 -23.78 20.11
C PHE A 9 -15.07 -24.12 19.65
N PRO A 10 -14.83 -24.22 18.34
CA PRO A 10 -13.48 -24.44 17.82
C PRO A 10 -12.64 -23.19 18.10
N LEU A 11 -11.92 -23.18 19.20
CA LEU A 11 -10.86 -22.23 19.48
C LEU A 11 -9.67 -22.59 18.58
N SER A 12 -9.60 -21.96 17.42
CA SER A 12 -8.43 -22.06 16.53
C SER A 12 -7.53 -20.85 16.79
N TRP A 13 -6.32 -21.10 17.27
CA TRP A 13 -5.31 -20.08 17.42
C TRP A 13 -4.31 -20.21 16.29
N ASP A 14 -4.07 -19.08 15.60
CA ASP A 14 -3.01 -18.99 14.61
C ASP A 14 -1.68 -18.82 15.36
N LEU A 15 -0.90 -19.89 15.41
CA LEU A 15 0.41 -19.95 16.07
C LEU A 15 1.55 -19.64 15.10
N THR A 16 1.26 -19.32 13.82
CA THR A 16 2.28 -18.94 12.86
C THR A 16 2.88 -17.58 13.24
N SER A 17 4.19 -17.41 13.05
CA SER A 17 4.90 -16.16 13.37
C SER A 17 4.33 -14.95 12.62
N ASN A 18 3.86 -15.17 11.40
CA ASN A 18 3.34 -14.12 10.50
C ASN A 18 1.80 -14.06 10.47
N LYS A 19 1.11 -14.82 11.36
CA LYS A 19 -0.36 -14.88 11.43
C LYS A 19 -1.02 -15.09 10.06
N VAL A 20 -0.51 -16.07 9.31
CA VAL A 20 -0.90 -16.29 7.90
C VAL A 20 -2.34 -16.74 7.72
N PHE A 21 -2.98 -17.25 8.77
CA PHE A 21 -4.38 -17.69 8.78
C PHE A 21 -5.35 -16.68 9.42
N THR A 22 -4.85 -15.53 9.90
CA THR A 22 -5.66 -14.54 10.63
C THR A 22 -5.67 -13.23 9.85
N LEU A 23 -6.83 -12.60 9.65
CA LEU A 23 -6.91 -11.29 8.99
C LEU A 23 -6.28 -10.19 9.86
N THR A 24 -5.71 -9.19 9.21
CA THR A 24 -5.20 -7.96 9.85
C THR A 24 -6.35 -7.18 10.50
N ASP A 25 -6.03 -6.30 11.42
CA ASP A 25 -7.06 -5.47 12.06
C ASP A 25 -7.63 -4.45 11.05
N GLN A 26 -6.86 -4.05 10.04
CA GLN A 26 -7.35 -3.23 8.94
C GLN A 26 -8.48 -3.94 8.16
N SER A 27 -8.25 -5.19 7.71
CA SER A 27 -9.29 -5.98 7.05
C SER A 27 -10.51 -6.20 7.93
N LYS A 28 -10.30 -6.49 9.23
CA LYS A 28 -11.41 -6.69 10.17
C LYS A 28 -12.25 -5.44 10.35
N ASN A 29 -11.61 -4.27 10.54
CA ASN A 29 -12.32 -2.99 10.70
C ASN A 29 -13.11 -2.66 9.44
N PHE A 30 -12.53 -2.84 8.27
CA PHE A 30 -13.22 -2.67 6.99
C PHE A 30 -14.43 -3.59 6.84
N LEU A 31 -14.27 -4.88 7.12
CA LEU A 31 -15.36 -5.86 7.03
C LEU A 31 -16.49 -5.59 8.03
N ASN A 32 -16.18 -5.07 9.21
CA ASN A 32 -17.18 -4.67 10.21
C ASN A 32 -17.97 -3.42 9.77
N ALA A 33 -17.34 -2.54 9.01
CA ALA A 33 -17.97 -1.34 8.46
C ALA A 33 -18.71 -1.59 7.12
N LEU A 34 -18.58 -2.79 6.55
CA LEU A 34 -19.15 -3.12 5.24
C LEU A 34 -20.68 -3.12 5.29
N ASP A 35 -21.32 -2.26 4.51
CA ASP A 35 -22.78 -2.09 4.42
C ASP A 35 -23.42 -2.80 3.22
N LYS A 36 -22.63 -3.08 2.17
CA LYS A 36 -23.08 -3.71 0.92
C LYS A 36 -22.86 -5.22 0.93
N ASP A 37 -23.79 -5.95 0.31
CA ASP A 37 -23.66 -7.40 0.15
C ASP A 37 -22.65 -7.73 -0.95
N VAL A 38 -21.69 -8.57 -0.62
CA VAL A 38 -20.61 -9.02 -1.50
C VAL A 38 -20.67 -10.53 -1.65
N GLU A 39 -20.57 -10.99 -2.87
CA GLU A 39 -20.47 -12.41 -3.23
C GLU A 39 -19.06 -12.72 -3.72
N ILE A 40 -18.44 -13.72 -3.12
CA ILE A 40 -17.14 -14.23 -3.53
C ILE A 40 -17.36 -15.63 -4.12
N THR A 41 -17.12 -15.80 -5.40
CA THR A 41 -17.29 -17.07 -6.09
C THR A 41 -15.92 -17.64 -6.47
N LEU A 42 -15.56 -18.79 -5.90
CA LEU A 42 -14.38 -19.55 -6.29
C LEU A 42 -14.76 -20.57 -7.35
N LEU A 43 -14.10 -20.54 -8.51
CA LEU A 43 -14.38 -21.43 -9.64
C LEU A 43 -13.70 -22.80 -9.46
N ASN A 44 -14.06 -23.49 -8.39
CA ASN A 44 -13.71 -24.88 -8.10
C ASN A 44 -14.64 -25.45 -7.02
N ASP A 45 -14.60 -26.77 -6.84
CA ASP A 45 -15.11 -27.43 -5.64
C ASP A 45 -14.22 -27.09 -4.44
N GLU A 46 -14.82 -26.90 -3.26
CA GLU A 46 -14.09 -26.48 -2.05
C GLU A 46 -12.98 -27.45 -1.66
N ASN A 47 -13.28 -28.76 -1.64
CA ASN A 47 -12.30 -29.76 -1.25
C ASN A 47 -11.22 -29.90 -2.33
N SER A 48 -11.59 -29.92 -3.59
CA SER A 48 -10.66 -29.97 -4.72
C SER A 48 -9.69 -28.80 -4.75
N PHE A 49 -10.12 -27.61 -4.28
CA PHE A 49 -9.27 -26.45 -4.13
C PHE A 49 -8.35 -26.60 -2.91
N SER A 50 -8.91 -26.88 -1.74
CA SER A 50 -8.16 -26.93 -0.47
C SER A 50 -7.15 -28.06 -0.41
N ASP A 51 -7.47 -29.23 -0.99
CA ASP A 51 -6.63 -30.43 -0.89
C ASP A 51 -5.48 -30.44 -1.91
N LYS A 52 -5.40 -29.43 -2.77
CA LYS A 52 -4.35 -29.32 -3.78
C LYS A 52 -2.95 -29.22 -3.16
N ASN A 53 -2.79 -28.35 -2.16
CA ASN A 53 -1.59 -28.23 -1.32
C ASN A 53 -1.87 -27.25 -0.14
N GLU A 54 -0.88 -27.11 0.76
CA GLU A 54 -1.00 -26.26 1.96
C GLU A 54 -1.21 -24.77 1.63
N TYR A 55 -0.72 -24.27 0.50
CA TYR A 55 -0.92 -22.88 0.08
C TYR A 55 -2.39 -22.62 -0.30
N PHE A 56 -2.99 -23.53 -1.06
CA PHE A 56 -4.41 -23.43 -1.42
C PHE A 56 -5.31 -23.59 -0.19
N LYS A 57 -4.94 -24.47 0.74
CA LYS A 57 -5.63 -24.60 2.03
C LYS A 57 -5.56 -23.33 2.86
N GLN A 58 -4.39 -22.67 2.89
CA GLN A 58 -4.22 -21.37 3.55
C GLN A 58 -5.10 -20.30 2.89
N ALA A 59 -5.08 -20.18 1.57
CA ALA A 59 -5.90 -19.23 0.84
C ALA A 59 -7.40 -19.44 1.10
N ASN A 60 -7.88 -20.69 1.08
CA ASN A 60 -9.27 -21.02 1.40
C ASN A 60 -9.63 -20.69 2.85
N THR A 61 -8.69 -20.90 3.78
CA THR A 61 -8.89 -20.53 5.18
C THR A 61 -9.05 -19.03 5.35
N VAL A 62 -8.21 -18.23 4.69
CA VAL A 62 -8.31 -16.77 4.66
C VAL A 62 -9.66 -16.36 4.05
N LEU A 63 -10.04 -16.90 2.91
CA LEU A 63 -11.32 -16.65 2.24
C LEU A 63 -12.51 -16.87 3.19
N LYS A 64 -12.54 -17.99 3.93
CA LYS A 64 -13.59 -18.30 4.91
C LYS A 64 -13.65 -17.30 6.07
N GLN A 65 -12.53 -16.67 6.45
CA GLN A 65 -12.51 -15.65 7.50
C GLN A 65 -13.38 -14.44 7.12
N TYR A 66 -13.43 -14.06 5.85
CA TYR A 66 -14.25 -12.94 5.38
C TYR A 66 -15.75 -13.18 5.65
N ALA A 67 -16.26 -14.34 5.26
CA ALA A 67 -17.67 -14.70 5.52
C ALA A 67 -17.98 -14.92 7.01
N LYS A 68 -16.98 -15.33 7.80
CA LYS A 68 -17.13 -15.48 9.25
C LYS A 68 -17.20 -14.13 9.97
N LEU A 69 -16.45 -13.12 9.50
CA LEU A 69 -16.35 -11.80 10.14
C LEU A 69 -17.45 -10.84 9.69
N SER A 70 -17.97 -10.98 8.49
CA SER A 70 -19.03 -10.11 8.00
C SER A 70 -20.18 -10.92 7.41
N SER A 71 -21.40 -10.70 7.92
CA SER A 71 -22.63 -11.28 7.35
C SER A 71 -22.95 -10.76 5.94
N LYS A 72 -22.25 -9.69 5.53
CA LYS A 72 -22.35 -9.09 4.20
C LYS A 72 -21.55 -9.83 3.15
N VAL A 73 -20.63 -10.71 3.54
CA VAL A 73 -19.79 -11.49 2.62
C VAL A 73 -20.31 -12.92 2.53
N LYS A 74 -20.64 -13.36 1.32
CA LYS A 74 -21.03 -14.74 1.02
C LYS A 74 -20.01 -15.41 0.12
N ILE A 75 -19.69 -16.68 0.39
CA ILE A 75 -18.77 -17.47 -0.42
C ILE A 75 -19.53 -18.57 -1.13
N ASN A 76 -19.30 -18.68 -2.42
CA ASN A 76 -19.81 -19.75 -3.28
C ASN A 76 -18.64 -20.52 -3.91
N TYR A 77 -18.81 -21.82 -4.04
CA TYR A 77 -17.89 -22.70 -4.74
C TYR A 77 -18.61 -23.26 -5.97
N VAL A 78 -18.06 -23.05 -7.14
CA VAL A 78 -18.65 -23.50 -8.42
C VAL A 78 -17.65 -24.40 -9.13
N ASP A 79 -17.92 -25.69 -9.14
CA ASP A 79 -17.13 -26.65 -9.89
C ASP A 79 -17.41 -26.46 -11.41
N VAL A 80 -16.47 -25.74 -12.07
CA VAL A 80 -16.57 -25.43 -13.51
C VAL A 80 -16.32 -26.65 -14.39
N VAL A 81 -15.74 -27.74 -13.84
CA VAL A 81 -15.60 -29.01 -14.56
C VAL A 81 -16.95 -29.69 -14.68
N LYS A 82 -17.77 -29.64 -13.62
CA LYS A 82 -19.15 -30.14 -13.63
C LYS A 82 -20.14 -29.17 -14.30
N ASN A 83 -19.81 -27.87 -14.33
CA ASN A 83 -20.64 -26.83 -14.92
C ASN A 83 -19.86 -26.05 -16.00
N PRO A 84 -19.49 -26.65 -17.13
CA PRO A 84 -18.59 -26.06 -18.12
C PRO A 84 -19.15 -24.80 -18.80
N THR A 85 -20.45 -24.60 -18.81
CA THR A 85 -21.11 -23.43 -19.40
C THR A 85 -21.21 -22.24 -18.41
N TYR A 86 -20.84 -22.43 -17.15
CA TYR A 86 -20.99 -21.38 -16.11
C TYR A 86 -20.25 -20.10 -16.48
N ILE A 87 -18.97 -20.22 -16.90
CA ILE A 87 -18.14 -19.07 -17.29
C ILE A 87 -18.76 -18.36 -18.49
N GLN A 88 -19.08 -19.11 -19.54
CA GLN A 88 -19.63 -18.55 -20.77
C GLN A 88 -20.96 -17.83 -20.55
N ASN A 89 -21.81 -18.35 -19.67
CA ASN A 89 -23.11 -17.77 -19.37
C ASN A 89 -23.06 -16.52 -18.49
N ASN A 90 -22.11 -16.44 -17.56
CA ASN A 90 -22.03 -15.38 -16.58
C ASN A 90 -20.94 -14.34 -16.85
N TYR A 91 -19.86 -14.73 -17.57
CA TYR A 91 -18.64 -13.93 -17.80
C TYR A 91 -18.09 -14.16 -19.22
N PRO A 92 -18.88 -13.93 -20.29
CA PRO A 92 -18.50 -14.31 -21.67
C PRO A 92 -17.26 -13.58 -22.20
N ASN A 93 -16.91 -12.43 -21.63
CA ASN A 93 -15.80 -11.60 -22.07
C ASN A 93 -14.53 -11.77 -21.21
N GLU A 94 -14.57 -12.68 -20.21
CA GLU A 94 -13.48 -12.88 -19.28
C GLU A 94 -12.72 -14.18 -19.59
N ASN A 95 -11.39 -14.11 -19.49
CA ASN A 95 -10.55 -15.29 -19.59
C ASN A 95 -10.38 -15.94 -18.22
N LEU A 96 -11.41 -16.64 -17.76
CA LEU A 96 -11.44 -17.31 -16.47
C LEU A 96 -11.05 -18.77 -16.59
N ASN A 97 -10.39 -19.27 -15.56
CA ASN A 97 -10.00 -20.67 -15.45
C ASN A 97 -10.40 -21.26 -14.09
N THR A 98 -10.21 -22.56 -13.94
CA THR A 98 -10.37 -23.23 -12.65
C THR A 98 -9.45 -22.57 -11.60
N ASN A 99 -9.97 -22.30 -10.42
CA ASN A 99 -9.37 -21.58 -9.29
C ASN A 99 -9.37 -20.03 -9.41
N SER A 100 -9.94 -19.44 -10.46
CA SER A 100 -10.22 -18.00 -10.43
C SER A 100 -11.23 -17.68 -9.32
N ILE A 101 -11.05 -16.54 -8.67
CA ILE A 101 -11.94 -16.02 -7.63
C ILE A 101 -12.61 -14.78 -8.20
N ILE A 102 -13.94 -14.71 -8.11
CA ILE A 102 -14.72 -13.58 -8.59
C ILE A 102 -15.36 -12.93 -7.37
N VAL A 103 -15.03 -11.68 -7.11
CA VAL A 103 -15.65 -10.85 -6.07
C VAL A 103 -16.67 -9.95 -6.75
N ARG A 104 -17.91 -9.98 -6.31
CA ARG A 104 -19.02 -9.23 -6.92
C ARG A 104 -19.84 -8.46 -5.88
N CYS A 105 -20.20 -7.25 -6.22
CA CYS A 105 -21.25 -6.48 -5.54
C CYS A 105 -22.16 -5.85 -6.61
N GLN A 106 -23.43 -6.25 -6.61
CA GLN A 106 -24.40 -5.83 -7.65
C GLN A 106 -23.88 -6.12 -9.07
N ASN A 107 -23.70 -5.08 -9.89
CA ASN A 107 -23.22 -5.18 -11.28
C ASN A 107 -21.69 -5.09 -11.42
N LYS A 108 -20.99 -4.72 -10.34
CA LYS A 108 -19.52 -4.64 -10.36
C LYS A 108 -18.91 -5.97 -9.93
N TYR A 109 -17.88 -6.39 -10.62
CA TYR A 109 -17.08 -7.55 -10.20
C TYR A 109 -15.59 -7.33 -10.47
N LYS A 110 -14.77 -8.04 -9.73
CA LYS A 110 -13.32 -8.14 -9.90
C LYS A 110 -12.91 -9.60 -9.94
N VAL A 111 -12.04 -9.94 -10.88
CA VAL A 111 -11.44 -11.26 -10.98
C VAL A 111 -10.07 -11.25 -10.31
N ILE A 112 -9.81 -12.27 -9.51
CA ILE A 112 -8.50 -12.55 -8.89
C ILE A 112 -8.07 -13.92 -9.42
N THR A 113 -6.89 -13.98 -10.00
CA THR A 113 -6.30 -15.25 -10.46
C THR A 113 -5.48 -15.90 -9.35
N ILE A 114 -5.15 -17.18 -9.50
CA ILE A 114 -4.32 -17.86 -8.51
C ILE A 114 -2.91 -17.25 -8.41
N ASN A 115 -2.41 -16.67 -9.49
CA ASN A 115 -1.10 -16.02 -9.51
C ASN A 115 -1.11 -14.67 -8.76
N ASP A 116 -2.27 -14.04 -8.61
CA ASP A 116 -2.41 -12.79 -7.86
C ASP A 116 -2.32 -13.03 -6.35
N ILE A 117 -2.73 -14.22 -5.87
CA ILE A 117 -2.79 -14.51 -4.42
C ILE A 117 -1.50 -15.09 -3.82
N PHE A 118 -0.48 -15.32 -4.64
CA PHE A 118 0.81 -15.82 -4.16
C PHE A 118 1.98 -15.06 -4.78
N ASP A 119 3.00 -14.77 -3.97
CA ASP A 119 4.31 -14.39 -4.47
C ASP A 119 5.14 -15.65 -4.75
N ILE A 120 5.66 -15.74 -5.97
CA ILE A 120 6.44 -16.87 -6.42
C ILE A 120 7.87 -16.41 -6.68
N SER A 121 8.84 -16.95 -5.95
CA SER A 121 10.26 -16.75 -6.25
C SER A 121 10.79 -17.82 -7.19
N TYR A 122 11.70 -17.43 -8.08
CA TYR A 122 12.43 -18.31 -8.96
C TYR A 122 13.88 -18.34 -8.52
N ASN A 123 14.42 -19.51 -8.21
CA ASN A 123 15.84 -19.63 -7.90
C ASN A 123 16.69 -19.84 -9.16
N TYR A 124 17.99 -19.55 -9.04
CA TYR A 124 18.93 -19.65 -10.17
C TYR A 124 19.01 -21.06 -10.80
N TYR A 125 18.60 -22.10 -10.08
CA TYR A 125 18.62 -23.49 -10.54
C TYR A 125 17.29 -23.93 -11.15
N GLY A 126 16.37 -23.01 -11.46
CA GLY A 126 15.11 -23.29 -12.16
C GLY A 126 13.98 -23.82 -11.25
N GLY A 127 14.16 -23.81 -9.93
CA GLY A 127 13.09 -24.08 -8.99
C GLY A 127 12.22 -22.85 -8.75
N SER A 128 10.91 -23.03 -8.61
CA SER A 128 10.00 -21.99 -8.15
C SER A 128 9.35 -22.40 -6.82
N GLY A 129 9.18 -21.45 -5.92
CA GLY A 129 8.52 -21.65 -4.64
C GLY A 129 7.62 -20.49 -4.29
N VAL A 130 6.51 -20.78 -3.60
CA VAL A 130 5.63 -19.75 -3.04
C VAL A 130 6.30 -19.20 -1.79
N THR A 131 6.57 -17.91 -1.77
CA THR A 131 7.25 -17.22 -0.66
C THR A 131 6.29 -16.45 0.24
N ALA A 132 5.19 -15.92 -0.32
CA ALA A 132 4.20 -15.20 0.45
C ALA A 132 2.78 -15.41 -0.06
N SER A 133 1.79 -15.19 0.83
CA SER A 133 0.37 -15.14 0.50
C SER A 133 -0.10 -13.70 0.42
N LYS A 134 -0.73 -13.33 -0.70
CA LYS A 134 -1.45 -12.07 -0.94
C LYS A 134 -2.97 -12.26 -0.89
N ALA A 135 -3.46 -13.43 -0.46
CA ALA A 135 -4.89 -13.72 -0.48
C ALA A 135 -5.72 -12.67 0.28
N GLU A 136 -5.27 -12.23 1.44
CA GLU A 136 -5.93 -11.14 2.18
C GLU A 136 -5.88 -9.82 1.44
N GLN A 137 -4.73 -9.46 0.91
CA GLN A 137 -4.51 -8.24 0.15
C GLN A 137 -5.46 -8.13 -1.04
N GLU A 138 -5.47 -9.15 -1.89
CA GLU A 138 -6.24 -9.15 -3.13
C GLU A 138 -7.76 -9.24 -2.87
N LEU A 139 -8.19 -10.04 -1.89
CA LEU A 139 -9.60 -10.13 -1.51
C LEU A 139 -10.11 -8.81 -0.95
N THR A 140 -9.37 -8.17 -0.02
CA THR A 140 -9.78 -6.88 0.53
C THR A 140 -9.83 -5.82 -0.56
N ALA A 141 -8.80 -5.72 -1.41
CA ALA A 141 -8.76 -4.78 -2.52
C ALA A 141 -9.92 -5.00 -3.50
N ALA A 142 -10.27 -6.25 -3.79
CA ALA A 142 -11.41 -6.57 -4.66
C ALA A 142 -12.75 -6.19 -4.02
N ILE A 143 -12.94 -6.43 -2.71
CA ILE A 143 -14.17 -6.02 -2.01
C ILE A 143 -14.30 -4.49 -2.01
N VAL A 144 -13.23 -3.76 -1.69
CA VAL A 144 -13.18 -2.30 -1.76
C VAL A 144 -13.57 -1.82 -3.17
N TYR A 145 -12.99 -2.44 -4.21
CA TYR A 145 -13.30 -2.08 -5.60
C TYR A 145 -14.78 -2.22 -5.95
N VAL A 146 -15.38 -3.37 -5.63
CA VAL A 146 -16.78 -3.65 -6.04
C VAL A 146 -17.79 -2.88 -5.21
N THR A 147 -17.44 -2.48 -3.98
CA THR A 147 -18.32 -1.73 -3.08
C THR A 147 -18.20 -0.22 -3.19
N SER A 148 -17.06 0.26 -3.75
CA SER A 148 -16.81 1.70 -3.95
C SER A 148 -17.77 2.26 -5.02
N GLU A 149 -18.41 3.41 -4.74
CA GLU A 149 -19.27 4.12 -5.70
C GLU A 149 -18.46 4.98 -6.66
N GLN A 150 -17.33 5.53 -6.20
CA GLN A 150 -16.47 6.38 -6.98
C GLN A 150 -15.19 5.63 -7.38
N GLN A 151 -14.89 5.70 -8.68
CA GLN A 151 -13.59 5.31 -9.22
C GLN A 151 -12.89 6.60 -9.64
N ASN A 152 -11.92 7.05 -8.86
CA ASN A 152 -11.16 8.22 -9.22
C ASN A 152 -10.30 7.93 -10.46
N LEU A 153 -10.37 8.84 -11.40
CA LEU A 153 -9.56 8.81 -12.62
C LEU A 153 -8.31 9.64 -12.41
N VAL A 154 -7.16 9.01 -12.58
CA VAL A 154 -5.84 9.66 -12.52
C VAL A 154 -5.25 9.73 -13.93
N ALA A 155 -4.99 10.92 -14.40
CA ALA A 155 -4.32 11.16 -15.66
C ALA A 155 -2.80 11.28 -15.45
N ILE A 156 -2.02 10.37 -16.03
CA ILE A 156 -0.56 10.47 -16.04
C ILE A 156 -0.15 11.22 -17.29
N VAL A 157 0.47 12.38 -17.12
CA VAL A 157 0.88 13.25 -18.23
C VAL A 157 2.21 12.79 -18.80
N LYS A 158 2.27 12.76 -20.13
CA LYS A 158 3.45 12.45 -20.94
C LYS A 158 3.72 13.54 -21.98
N GLY A 159 4.98 13.66 -22.40
CA GLY A 159 5.37 14.54 -23.52
C GLY A 159 6.68 15.29 -23.28
N TYR A 160 7.17 15.31 -22.05
CA TYR A 160 8.39 16.06 -21.68
C TYR A 160 9.53 15.16 -21.20
N GLY A 161 9.50 13.85 -21.55
CA GLY A 161 10.52 12.88 -21.18
C GLY A 161 10.38 12.41 -19.72
N GLU A 162 9.16 12.12 -19.32
CA GLU A 162 8.85 11.66 -17.97
C GLU A 162 9.55 10.34 -17.67
N GLN A 163 10.03 10.21 -16.43
CA GLN A 163 10.67 9.01 -15.94
C GLN A 163 9.67 7.85 -15.73
N ASP A 164 10.17 6.65 -15.44
CA ASP A 164 9.33 5.48 -15.22
C ASP A 164 8.43 5.64 -13.98
N TYR A 165 7.13 5.48 -14.18
CA TYR A 165 6.07 5.54 -13.16
C TYR A 165 5.32 4.21 -13.01
N SER A 166 5.79 3.17 -13.67
CA SER A 166 5.07 1.88 -13.75
C SER A 166 4.77 1.30 -12.37
N ALA A 167 5.75 1.29 -11.47
CA ALA A 167 5.57 0.76 -10.11
C ALA A 167 4.49 1.52 -9.32
N PHE A 168 4.51 2.85 -9.36
CA PHE A 168 3.49 3.66 -8.68
C PHE A 168 2.11 3.52 -9.33
N SER A 169 2.07 3.49 -10.67
CA SER A 169 0.83 3.23 -11.42
C SER A 169 0.18 1.90 -11.05
N GLU A 170 0.97 0.82 -10.93
CA GLU A 170 0.45 -0.49 -10.51
C GLU A 170 -0.10 -0.46 -9.07
N ILE A 171 0.56 0.25 -8.15
CA ILE A 171 0.06 0.43 -6.79
C ILE A 171 -1.27 1.20 -6.82
N LEU A 172 -1.38 2.25 -7.62
CA LEU A 172 -2.64 3.00 -7.75
C LEU A 172 -3.76 2.12 -8.33
N LYS A 173 -3.49 1.32 -9.36
CA LYS A 173 -4.47 0.36 -9.91
C LYS A 173 -4.92 -0.65 -8.86
N LYS A 174 -3.98 -1.19 -8.05
CA LYS A 174 -4.31 -2.08 -6.92
C LYS A 174 -5.16 -1.39 -5.86
N ASN A 175 -5.01 -0.08 -5.70
CA ASN A 175 -5.83 0.75 -4.82
C ASN A 175 -7.08 1.33 -5.50
N ASN A 176 -7.52 0.71 -6.61
CA ASN A 176 -8.78 1.00 -7.30
C ASN A 176 -8.83 2.40 -7.93
N TYR A 177 -7.71 2.90 -8.39
CA TYR A 177 -7.67 4.05 -9.29
C TYR A 177 -7.76 3.60 -10.74
N ASN A 178 -8.53 4.33 -11.53
CA ASN A 178 -8.46 4.23 -12.98
C ASN A 178 -7.32 5.12 -13.48
N ILE A 179 -6.46 4.56 -14.31
CA ILE A 179 -5.30 5.28 -14.85
C ILE A 179 -5.50 5.50 -16.34
N VAL A 180 -5.31 6.73 -16.80
CA VAL A 180 -5.23 7.09 -18.20
C VAL A 180 -3.91 7.83 -18.46
N GLU A 181 -3.24 7.48 -19.53
CA GLU A 181 -2.06 8.22 -19.99
C GLU A 181 -2.49 9.30 -20.98
N VAL A 182 -1.97 10.51 -20.82
CA VAL A 182 -2.32 11.66 -21.62
C VAL A 182 -1.05 12.26 -22.24
N SER A 183 -0.96 12.25 -23.56
CA SER A 183 0.09 12.97 -24.28
C SER A 183 -0.28 14.45 -24.36
N ILE A 184 0.17 15.25 -23.37
CA ILE A 184 -0.23 16.65 -23.21
C ILE A 184 0.15 17.53 -24.41
N LEU A 185 1.12 17.10 -25.21
CA LEU A 185 1.51 17.81 -26.44
C LEU A 185 0.41 17.75 -27.50
N THR A 186 -0.37 16.67 -27.54
CA THR A 186 -1.38 16.41 -28.59
C THR A 186 -2.79 16.30 -28.05
N GLU A 187 -2.96 16.03 -26.76
CA GLU A 187 -4.24 15.76 -26.12
C GLU A 187 -4.51 16.74 -24.98
N ASP A 188 -5.77 16.97 -24.68
CA ASP A 188 -6.19 17.69 -23.49
C ASP A 188 -6.30 16.72 -22.31
N ILE A 189 -6.08 17.22 -21.09
CA ILE A 189 -6.34 16.47 -19.87
C ILE A 189 -7.86 16.28 -19.76
N PRO A 190 -8.35 15.04 -19.58
CA PRO A 190 -9.77 14.79 -19.41
C PRO A 190 -10.35 15.57 -18.22
N GLU A 191 -11.41 16.33 -18.43
CA GLU A 191 -12.09 17.07 -17.35
C GLU A 191 -12.66 16.15 -16.27
N SER A 192 -12.92 14.88 -16.64
CA SER A 192 -13.33 13.81 -15.71
C SER A 192 -12.20 13.27 -14.84
N ALA A 193 -10.93 13.60 -15.16
CA ALA A 193 -9.84 13.21 -14.28
C ALA A 193 -9.95 13.93 -12.93
N ASP A 194 -9.76 13.22 -11.83
CA ASP A 194 -9.75 13.78 -10.48
C ASP A 194 -8.35 14.25 -10.09
N ALA A 195 -7.33 13.54 -10.59
CA ALA A 195 -5.93 13.91 -10.38
C ALA A 195 -5.11 13.85 -11.68
N VAL A 196 -4.09 14.69 -11.72
CA VAL A 196 -3.02 14.65 -12.70
C VAL A 196 -1.71 14.32 -12.00
N LEU A 197 -0.98 13.33 -12.53
CA LEU A 197 0.38 13.02 -12.11
C LEU A 197 1.37 13.51 -13.16
N ILE A 198 2.36 14.29 -12.72
CA ILE A 198 3.56 14.67 -13.47
C ILE A 198 4.74 13.95 -12.84
N PHE A 199 5.38 13.08 -13.61
CA PHE A 199 6.39 12.16 -13.09
C PHE A 199 7.77 12.46 -13.65
N ALA A 200 8.48 13.34 -12.96
CA ALA A 200 9.88 13.68 -13.23
C ALA A 200 10.22 13.96 -14.71
N PRO A 201 9.67 15.01 -15.32
CA PRO A 201 10.01 15.36 -16.70
C PRO A 201 11.52 15.67 -16.84
N GLU A 202 12.10 15.34 -17.99
CA GLU A 202 13.50 15.65 -18.31
C GLU A 202 13.69 17.08 -18.80
N ARG A 203 12.62 17.72 -19.27
CA ARG A 203 12.60 19.10 -19.76
C ARG A 203 11.39 19.85 -19.26
N ASP A 204 11.50 21.17 -19.23
CA ASP A 204 10.40 22.04 -18.82
C ASP A 204 9.21 21.98 -19.79
N TYR A 205 8.05 22.33 -19.30
CA TYR A 205 6.82 22.47 -20.07
C TYR A 205 6.89 23.69 -20.98
N ASP A 206 6.20 23.64 -22.11
CA ASP A 206 5.93 24.79 -22.92
C ASP A 206 4.64 25.53 -22.46
N ASN A 207 4.33 26.67 -23.12
CA ASN A 207 3.14 27.42 -22.76
C ASN A 207 1.84 26.63 -22.99
N THR A 208 1.79 25.77 -24.00
CA THR A 208 0.61 24.96 -24.30
C THR A 208 0.35 23.93 -23.19
N GLY A 209 1.39 23.23 -22.76
CA GLY A 209 1.30 22.30 -21.62
C GLY A 209 0.89 23.02 -20.33
N LYS A 210 1.46 24.21 -20.09
CA LYS A 210 1.07 25.06 -18.96
C LYS A 210 -0.42 25.42 -18.99
N GLU A 211 -0.92 25.90 -20.12
CA GLU A 211 -2.32 26.30 -20.28
C GLU A 211 -3.28 25.12 -20.01
N LYS A 212 -2.93 23.91 -20.47
CA LYS A 212 -3.71 22.69 -20.20
C LYS A 212 -3.73 22.32 -18.72
N LEU A 213 -2.59 22.41 -18.02
CA LEU A 213 -2.51 22.19 -16.57
C LEU A 213 -3.30 23.24 -15.79
N GLU A 214 -3.17 24.52 -16.15
CA GLU A 214 -3.91 25.60 -15.51
C GLU A 214 -5.42 25.47 -15.76
N LYS A 215 -5.85 25.09 -16.99
CA LYS A 215 -7.24 24.79 -17.30
C LYS A 215 -7.78 23.67 -16.40
N PHE A 216 -7.01 22.59 -16.22
CA PHE A 216 -7.39 21.49 -15.32
C PHE A 216 -7.51 21.95 -13.86
N LEU A 217 -6.51 22.68 -13.36
CA LEU A 217 -6.49 23.20 -11.98
C LEU A 217 -7.54 24.30 -11.72
N ASN A 218 -8.18 24.86 -12.75
CA ASN A 218 -9.31 25.77 -12.61
C ASN A 218 -10.67 25.06 -12.55
N LEU A 219 -10.70 23.74 -12.68
CA LEU A 219 -11.87 22.93 -12.38
C LEU A 219 -11.91 22.67 -10.87
N GLU A 220 -13.10 22.35 -10.34
CA GLU A 220 -13.33 22.12 -8.91
C GLU A 220 -12.91 20.72 -8.48
N GLY A 221 -12.28 20.59 -7.30
CA GLY A 221 -11.94 19.30 -6.69
C GLY A 221 -10.83 18.57 -7.47
N LYS A 222 -9.86 19.30 -8.04
CA LYS A 222 -8.76 18.74 -8.82
C LYS A 222 -7.46 18.69 -8.05
N THR A 223 -6.70 17.63 -8.29
CA THR A 223 -5.41 17.40 -7.65
C THR A 223 -4.29 17.32 -8.69
N LEU A 224 -3.21 18.06 -8.46
CA LEU A 224 -1.94 17.89 -9.16
C LEU A 224 -0.94 17.23 -8.21
N PHE A 225 -0.39 16.10 -8.60
CA PHE A 225 0.70 15.44 -7.91
C PHE A 225 1.96 15.50 -8.77
N TYR A 226 2.97 16.21 -8.31
CA TYR A 226 4.23 16.37 -9.01
C TYR A 226 5.39 15.69 -8.28
N ALA A 227 6.00 14.70 -8.90
CA ALA A 227 7.23 14.09 -8.47
C ALA A 227 8.41 14.70 -9.23
N ALA A 228 9.32 15.37 -8.51
CA ALA A 228 10.39 16.14 -9.14
C ALA A 228 11.50 15.25 -9.70
N ASN A 229 12.11 15.72 -10.81
CA ASN A 229 13.33 15.13 -11.33
C ASN A 229 14.55 15.75 -10.65
N PRO A 230 15.37 14.97 -9.93
CA PRO A 230 16.60 15.44 -9.29
C PRO A 230 17.61 16.06 -10.25
N GLN A 231 17.61 15.62 -11.50
CA GLN A 231 18.56 16.07 -12.52
C GLN A 231 18.10 17.35 -13.24
N LEU A 232 16.82 17.71 -13.13
CA LEU A 232 16.29 18.92 -13.76
C LEU A 232 16.53 20.12 -12.86
N SER A 233 17.56 20.92 -13.17
CA SER A 233 17.99 22.04 -12.34
C SER A 233 17.01 23.23 -12.33
N SER A 234 16.20 23.38 -13.38
CA SER A 234 15.27 24.48 -13.56
C SER A 234 14.13 24.10 -14.50
N SER A 235 12.92 24.51 -14.16
CA SER A 235 11.71 24.33 -14.95
C SER A 235 10.84 25.58 -14.87
N PRO A 236 11.28 26.72 -15.48
CA PRO A 236 10.67 28.03 -15.26
C PRO A 236 9.17 28.10 -15.54
N VAL A 237 8.65 27.29 -16.47
CA VAL A 237 7.22 27.27 -16.79
C VAL A 237 6.44 26.51 -15.75
N LEU A 238 6.89 25.28 -15.39
CA LEU A 238 6.28 24.48 -14.35
C LEU A 238 6.45 25.13 -12.96
N ASP A 239 7.62 25.73 -12.68
CA ASP A 239 7.88 26.43 -11.43
C ASP A 239 6.87 27.58 -11.19
N LYS A 240 6.44 28.32 -12.24
CA LYS A 240 5.40 29.36 -12.12
C LYS A 240 4.05 28.80 -11.69
N ILE A 241 3.67 27.61 -12.17
CA ILE A 241 2.45 26.94 -11.70
C ILE A 241 2.58 26.64 -10.20
N LEU A 242 3.70 26.04 -9.78
CA LEU A 242 3.94 25.71 -8.37
C LEU A 242 4.01 26.96 -7.48
N GLU A 243 4.70 28.02 -7.94
CA GLU A 243 4.79 29.30 -7.22
C GLU A 243 3.40 29.95 -7.03
N SER A 244 2.49 29.80 -8.00
CA SER A 244 1.10 30.22 -7.83
C SER A 244 0.37 29.48 -6.70
N TRP A 245 0.88 28.32 -6.29
CA TRP A 245 0.43 27.50 -5.16
C TRP A 245 1.33 27.64 -3.93
N ASN A 246 2.15 28.68 -3.86
CA ASN A 246 3.11 28.96 -2.78
C ASN A 246 4.16 27.87 -2.56
N ILE A 247 4.47 27.08 -3.57
CA ILE A 247 5.49 26.02 -3.53
C ILE A 247 6.60 26.39 -4.51
N LYS A 248 7.85 26.29 -4.08
CA LYS A 248 9.01 26.51 -4.93
C LYS A 248 10.00 25.37 -4.83
N LEU A 249 10.35 24.78 -5.97
CA LEU A 249 11.44 23.81 -6.05
C LEU A 249 12.76 24.54 -6.27
N LYS A 250 13.72 24.30 -5.39
CA LYS A 250 15.07 24.84 -5.51
C LYS A 250 15.98 23.93 -6.33
N SER A 251 17.04 24.52 -6.86
CA SER A 251 18.15 23.78 -7.46
C SER A 251 19.05 23.19 -6.36
N GLY A 252 19.66 22.03 -6.65
CA GLY A 252 20.50 21.31 -5.73
C GLY A 252 19.83 20.06 -5.17
N LEU A 253 20.60 19.30 -4.41
CA LEU A 253 20.15 18.06 -3.75
C LEU A 253 20.29 18.19 -2.24
N VAL A 254 19.31 17.71 -1.52
CA VAL A 254 19.36 17.62 -0.06
C VAL A 254 20.30 16.49 0.33
N TYR A 255 21.20 16.77 1.28
CA TYR A 255 22.04 15.78 1.94
C TYR A 255 21.81 15.79 3.44
N GLU A 256 22.13 14.66 4.09
CA GLU A 256 22.02 14.49 5.54
C GLU A 256 23.39 14.15 6.12
N THR A 257 23.73 14.76 7.25
CA THR A 257 25.01 14.52 7.94
C THR A 257 24.89 13.61 9.15
N ASN A 258 23.69 13.47 9.71
CA ASN A 258 23.42 12.58 10.83
C ASN A 258 23.35 11.12 10.36
N LYS A 259 24.34 10.32 10.73
CA LYS A 259 24.44 8.91 10.33
C LYS A 259 23.24 8.06 10.77
N SER A 260 22.54 8.42 11.85
CA SER A 260 21.36 7.68 12.31
C SER A 260 20.13 7.90 11.42
N LYS A 261 20.16 8.88 10.54
CA LYS A 261 19.12 9.20 9.56
C LYS A 261 19.41 8.69 8.15
N LEU A 262 20.61 8.09 7.96
CA LEU A 262 21.01 7.52 6.68
C LEU A 262 20.60 6.04 6.59
N THR A 263 20.52 5.55 5.36
CA THR A 263 20.41 4.12 5.09
C THR A 263 21.70 3.37 5.45
N THR A 264 21.67 2.05 5.45
CA THR A 264 22.83 1.20 5.72
C THR A 264 24.01 1.47 4.77
N ASN A 265 23.73 1.98 3.57
CA ASN A 265 24.74 2.33 2.56
C ASN A 265 25.49 3.64 2.88
N MET A 266 25.09 4.36 3.95
CA MET A 266 25.66 5.65 4.34
C MET A 266 25.73 6.69 3.21
N ASN A 267 24.80 6.61 2.26
CA ASN A 267 24.66 7.59 1.20
C ASN A 267 24.00 8.85 1.75
N LEU A 268 24.71 9.97 1.69
CA LEU A 268 24.22 11.25 2.23
C LEU A 268 22.95 11.76 1.55
N PHE A 269 22.68 11.35 0.33
CA PHE A 269 21.50 11.72 -0.45
C PHE A 269 20.34 10.71 -0.31
N GLU A 270 20.49 9.72 0.54
CA GLU A 270 19.49 8.66 0.78
C GLU A 270 19.16 8.62 2.28
N ALA A 271 18.40 9.61 2.71
CA ALA A 271 18.10 9.84 4.10
C ALA A 271 16.60 9.72 4.41
N VAL A 272 16.32 9.44 5.68
CA VAL A 272 14.96 9.40 6.22
C VAL A 272 14.33 10.78 6.15
N SER A 273 13.14 10.84 5.64
CA SER A 273 12.28 12.02 5.69
C SER A 273 11.28 11.87 6.84
N GLU A 274 11.27 12.84 7.76
CA GLU A 274 10.46 12.82 8.97
C GLU A 274 9.06 13.36 8.68
N TYR A 275 8.03 12.74 9.30
CA TYR A 275 6.66 13.22 9.21
C TYR A 275 6.51 14.52 10.00
N VAL A 276 5.93 15.55 9.39
CA VAL A 276 5.61 16.84 10.03
C VAL A 276 4.12 16.95 10.29
N ASP A 277 3.30 16.57 9.30
CA ASP A 277 1.85 16.53 9.42
C ASP A 277 1.40 15.06 9.50
N ASN A 278 0.68 14.72 10.57
CA ASN A 278 0.24 13.35 10.83
C ASN A 278 -1.10 13.00 10.16
N ASN A 279 -1.72 13.91 9.43
CA ASN A 279 -3.02 13.66 8.78
C ASN A 279 -2.97 12.53 7.73
N TYR A 280 -1.79 12.22 7.20
CA TYR A 280 -1.58 11.18 6.18
C TYR A 280 -0.92 9.91 6.72
N THR A 281 -0.76 9.82 8.03
CA THR A 281 -0.14 8.66 8.71
C THR A 281 -1.15 7.62 9.18
N GLU A 282 -2.45 7.88 9.01
CA GLU A 282 -3.49 6.91 9.28
C GLU A 282 -3.25 5.63 8.46
N ASN A 283 -3.50 4.50 9.10
CA ASN A 283 -3.33 3.17 8.51
C ASN A 283 -1.87 2.81 8.11
N LEU A 284 -0.86 3.61 8.50
CA LEU A 284 0.51 3.14 8.42
C LEU A 284 0.73 2.00 9.42
N LYS A 285 1.56 1.03 9.05
CA LYS A 285 1.91 -0.11 9.91
C LYS A 285 2.54 0.36 11.23
N SER A 286 3.39 1.34 11.17
CA SER A 286 3.94 2.09 12.29
C SER A 286 4.52 3.41 11.77
N VAL A 287 4.36 4.48 12.52
CA VAL A 287 5.03 5.78 12.22
C VAL A 287 6.56 5.71 12.44
N ASP A 288 7.04 4.67 13.12
CA ASP A 288 8.48 4.43 13.29
C ASP A 288 9.13 3.87 12.02
N ILE A 289 8.35 3.34 11.09
CA ILE A 289 8.85 2.89 9.79
C ILE A 289 9.07 4.13 8.93
N PRO A 290 10.29 4.33 8.39
CA PRO A 290 10.62 5.55 7.68
C PRO A 290 10.02 5.63 6.29
N VAL A 291 9.94 6.86 5.77
CA VAL A 291 9.84 7.18 4.35
C VAL A 291 11.18 7.71 3.88
N LEU A 292 11.65 7.24 2.74
CA LEU A 292 12.86 7.75 2.09
C LEU A 292 12.49 8.59 0.87
N VAL A 293 13.16 9.73 0.72
CA VAL A 293 13.07 10.59 -0.47
C VAL A 293 14.48 10.82 -1.03
N PRO A 294 15.04 9.84 -1.76
CA PRO A 294 16.40 9.86 -2.22
C PRO A 294 16.66 10.97 -3.27
N ALA A 295 17.85 11.55 -3.26
CA ALA A 295 18.26 12.60 -4.17
C ALA A 295 17.22 13.73 -4.27
N CYS A 296 16.71 14.17 -3.15
CA CYS A 296 15.60 15.12 -3.06
C CYS A 296 16.02 16.53 -3.49
N ARG A 297 15.26 17.16 -4.36
CA ARG A 297 15.34 18.61 -4.59
C ARG A 297 14.69 19.32 -3.40
N PRO A 298 15.30 20.41 -2.90
CA PRO A 298 14.73 21.16 -1.78
C PRO A 298 13.41 21.84 -2.17
N ILE A 299 12.42 21.76 -1.29
CA ILE A 299 11.15 22.45 -1.46
C ILE A 299 11.09 23.64 -0.47
N GLU A 300 10.71 24.80 -0.96
CA GLU A 300 10.47 26.01 -0.15
C GLU A 300 8.99 26.38 -0.20
N VAL A 301 8.43 26.64 0.96
CA VAL A 301 7.09 27.21 1.11
C VAL A 301 7.22 28.73 1.07
N LEU A 302 6.66 29.39 0.04
CA LEU A 302 6.81 30.83 -0.17
C LEU A 302 6.02 31.67 0.83
N ASN A 303 4.76 31.25 1.12
CA ASN A 303 3.90 31.90 2.10
C ASN A 303 3.31 30.81 2.99
N SER A 304 3.73 30.80 4.24
CA SER A 304 3.21 29.88 5.23
C SER A 304 1.76 30.23 5.58
N SER A 305 0.86 29.27 5.45
CA SER A 305 -0.56 29.42 5.81
C SER A 305 -1.11 28.03 6.14
N ASP A 306 -2.28 27.96 6.75
CA ASP A 306 -2.99 26.71 7.04
C ASP A 306 -3.32 25.91 5.77
N LYS A 307 -3.23 26.56 4.60
CA LYS A 307 -3.50 25.94 3.29
C LYS A 307 -2.25 25.38 2.63
N VAL A 308 -1.04 25.67 3.12
CA VAL A 308 0.22 25.14 2.59
C VAL A 308 0.93 24.42 3.72
N LYS A 309 1.05 23.11 3.60
CA LYS A 309 1.58 22.26 4.65
C LYS A 309 2.82 21.52 4.18
N THR A 310 3.87 21.59 4.99
CA THR A 310 4.99 20.65 4.88
C THR A 310 4.55 19.31 5.47
N LEU A 311 4.52 18.27 4.66
CA LEU A 311 4.11 16.94 5.09
C LEU A 311 5.28 16.14 5.64
N MET A 312 6.43 16.27 4.99
CA MET A 312 7.67 15.61 5.37
C MET A 312 8.86 16.53 5.16
N GLN A 313 9.89 16.36 5.98
CA GLN A 313 11.13 17.13 5.90
C GLN A 313 12.34 16.31 6.34
N PHE A 314 13.52 16.70 5.89
CA PHE A 314 14.79 16.22 6.43
C PHE A 314 15.11 16.94 7.75
N SER A 315 16.00 16.34 8.55
CA SER A 315 16.34 16.82 9.87
C SER A 315 17.08 18.16 9.86
N GLU A 316 17.29 18.74 11.05
CA GLU A 316 18.08 19.96 11.23
C GLU A 316 19.55 19.81 10.80
N THR A 317 20.06 18.59 10.68
CA THR A 317 21.41 18.29 10.25
C THR A 317 21.56 18.11 8.75
N SER A 318 20.48 18.37 7.99
CA SER A 318 20.49 18.35 6.54
C SER A 318 21.00 19.66 5.94
N GLY A 319 21.43 19.60 4.70
CA GLY A 319 21.89 20.75 3.93
C GLY A 319 21.58 20.60 2.44
N ILE A 320 21.89 21.63 1.66
CA ILE A 320 21.66 21.65 0.21
C ILE A 320 23.02 21.66 -0.50
N MET A 321 23.27 20.64 -1.31
CA MET A 321 24.43 20.60 -2.19
C MET A 321 24.04 21.19 -3.55
N PRO A 322 24.66 22.28 -3.99
CA PRO A 322 24.44 22.81 -5.33
C PRO A 322 24.82 21.79 -6.40
N ILE A 323 24.12 21.78 -7.55
CA ILE A 323 24.42 20.86 -8.66
C ILE A 323 25.88 20.99 -9.15
N ASN A 324 26.43 22.19 -9.10
CA ASN A 324 27.80 22.48 -9.51
C ASN A 324 28.77 22.56 -8.31
N ALA A 325 28.48 21.86 -7.22
CA ALA A 325 29.35 21.86 -6.04
C ALA A 325 30.75 21.35 -6.43
N GLY A 326 31.76 22.16 -6.15
CA GLY A 326 33.18 21.78 -6.34
C GLY A 326 33.62 20.76 -5.28
N LYS A 327 34.83 20.21 -5.48
CA LYS A 327 35.41 19.26 -4.53
C LYS A 327 35.66 19.85 -3.13
N ASP A 328 35.71 21.18 -3.04
CA ASP A 328 35.92 21.92 -1.79
C ASP A 328 34.63 22.28 -1.06
N PHE A 329 33.47 21.76 -1.51
CA PHE A 329 32.20 21.98 -0.85
C PHE A 329 32.17 21.36 0.55
N ASP A 330 32.12 22.21 1.57
CA ASP A 330 32.09 21.77 2.97
C ASP A 330 30.65 21.46 3.40
N ILE A 331 30.30 20.18 3.43
CA ILE A 331 28.98 19.68 3.84
C ILE A 331 28.64 20.04 5.29
N LYS A 332 29.61 20.18 6.19
CA LYS A 332 29.36 20.53 7.59
C LYS A 332 29.10 22.01 7.78
N ALA A 333 29.76 22.85 7.00
CA ALA A 333 29.58 24.30 7.06
C ALA A 333 28.28 24.77 6.36
N ASN A 334 27.65 23.93 5.53
CA ASN A 334 26.46 24.26 4.75
C ASN A 334 25.19 23.54 5.23
N ILE A 335 25.12 23.18 6.52
CA ILE A 335 23.88 22.70 7.15
C ILE A 335 22.87 23.85 7.19
N SER A 336 21.64 23.58 6.72
CA SER A 336 20.57 24.58 6.61
C SER A 336 19.17 23.99 6.87
N GLY A 337 19.12 22.78 7.43
CA GLY A 337 17.85 22.11 7.74
C GLY A 337 17.04 22.80 8.86
N PRO A 338 15.79 22.40 9.08
CA PRO A 338 15.10 21.33 8.36
C PRO A 338 14.71 21.75 6.94
N ILE A 339 14.69 20.79 5.98
CA ILE A 339 14.41 21.04 4.58
C ILE A 339 13.21 20.17 4.15
N ALA A 340 12.16 20.80 3.63
CA ALA A 340 10.97 20.09 3.18
C ALA A 340 11.27 19.18 1.99
N SER A 341 10.75 17.96 2.06
CA SER A 341 10.84 16.91 1.02
C SER A 341 9.50 16.63 0.34
N CYS A 342 8.39 16.91 1.03
CA CYS A 342 7.04 16.81 0.50
C CYS A 342 6.17 17.93 1.07
N VAL A 343 5.45 18.62 0.18
CA VAL A 343 4.57 19.75 0.51
C VAL A 343 3.25 19.61 -0.22
N VAL A 344 2.15 19.95 0.43
CA VAL A 344 0.83 20.09 -0.20
C VAL A 344 0.32 21.52 -0.02
N SER A 345 -0.26 22.07 -1.09
CA SER A 345 -0.99 23.33 -1.06
C SER A 345 -2.44 23.08 -1.47
N SER A 346 -3.38 23.65 -0.72
CA SER A 346 -4.82 23.51 -0.93
C SER A 346 -5.44 24.87 -1.22
N LYS A 347 -6.37 24.92 -2.17
CA LYS A 347 -7.13 26.12 -2.50
C LYS A 347 -8.57 25.80 -2.83
N THR A 348 -9.49 26.58 -2.29
CA THR A 348 -10.86 26.60 -2.77
C THR A 348 -10.98 27.72 -3.80
N LEU A 349 -11.45 27.40 -5.00
CA LEU A 349 -11.68 28.40 -6.06
C LEU A 349 -12.91 29.22 -5.73
N ASP A 350 -12.92 30.48 -6.22
CA ASP A 350 -14.03 31.42 -5.98
C ASP A 350 -15.37 30.82 -6.47
N GLY A 351 -16.35 30.82 -5.57
CA GLY A 351 -17.69 30.26 -5.85
C GLY A 351 -17.78 28.73 -5.93
N LYS A 352 -16.70 28.03 -5.51
CA LYS A 352 -16.65 26.55 -5.47
C LYS A 352 -16.68 26.04 -4.02
N SER A 353 -17.04 24.78 -3.84
CA SER A 353 -17.17 24.15 -2.54
C SER A 353 -16.03 23.16 -2.23
N LYS A 354 -15.44 22.55 -3.24
CA LYS A 354 -14.36 21.57 -3.06
C LYS A 354 -13.00 22.24 -3.19
N GLU A 355 -12.06 21.76 -2.38
CA GLU A 355 -10.68 22.19 -2.47
C GLU A 355 -9.97 21.52 -3.66
N ASN A 356 -9.07 22.27 -4.27
CA ASN A 356 -8.07 21.75 -5.19
C ASN A 356 -6.74 21.62 -4.46
N HIS A 357 -5.94 20.64 -4.84
CA HIS A 357 -4.67 20.35 -4.19
C HIS A 357 -3.52 20.31 -5.19
N VAL A 358 -2.39 20.83 -4.79
CA VAL A 358 -1.10 20.64 -5.47
C VAL A 358 -0.12 20.05 -4.48
N ALA A 359 0.29 18.82 -4.72
CA ALA A 359 1.30 18.12 -3.91
C ALA A 359 2.60 18.00 -4.70
N VAL A 360 3.70 18.26 -4.04
CA VAL A 360 5.04 18.17 -4.60
C VAL A 360 5.91 17.28 -3.73
N ILE A 361 6.54 16.27 -4.34
CA ILE A 361 7.61 15.50 -3.73
C ILE A 361 8.93 15.83 -4.42
N GLY A 362 9.99 16.06 -3.64
CA GLY A 362 11.28 16.54 -4.15
C GLY A 362 12.06 15.52 -4.98
N SER A 363 11.62 14.27 -5.07
CA SER A 363 12.24 13.24 -5.91
C SER A 363 11.26 12.14 -6.31
N TYR A 364 11.21 11.82 -7.59
CA TYR A 364 10.44 10.68 -8.10
C TYR A 364 11.01 9.32 -7.68
N ILE A 365 12.29 9.27 -7.32
CA ILE A 365 12.97 8.02 -6.92
C ILE A 365 12.26 7.38 -5.72
N ALA A 366 11.68 8.20 -4.82
CA ALA A 366 10.86 7.70 -3.71
C ALA A 366 9.64 6.86 -4.14
N LEU A 367 9.24 6.97 -5.42
CA LEU A 367 8.12 6.27 -6.04
C LEU A 367 8.59 5.19 -7.04
N SER A 368 9.87 4.85 -7.05
CA SER A 368 10.39 3.73 -7.85
C SER A 368 10.14 2.39 -7.16
N GLU A 369 10.25 1.29 -7.93
CA GLU A 369 9.99 -0.06 -7.44
C GLU A 369 10.82 -0.41 -6.19
N ASP A 370 12.10 -0.01 -6.16
CA ASP A 370 13.00 -0.30 -5.04
C ASP A 370 12.50 0.23 -3.70
N TYR A 371 11.86 1.41 -3.69
CA TYR A 371 11.35 2.04 -2.47
C TYR A 371 9.89 1.70 -2.18
N LEU A 372 9.09 1.48 -3.22
CA LEU A 372 7.68 1.13 -3.06
C LEU A 372 7.45 -0.32 -2.66
N SER A 373 8.33 -1.24 -3.07
CA SER A 373 8.26 -2.67 -2.71
C SER A 373 8.92 -3.00 -1.38
N ALA A 374 9.73 -2.09 -0.83
CA ALA A 374 10.48 -2.32 0.40
C ALA A 374 9.57 -2.35 1.64
N THR A 375 9.40 -3.51 2.24
CA THR A 375 8.55 -3.71 3.45
C THR A 375 9.10 -3.02 4.71
N SER A 376 10.36 -2.58 4.68
CA SER A 376 11.01 -1.79 5.72
C SER A 376 10.75 -0.28 5.59
N LEU A 377 10.00 0.14 4.58
CA LEU A 377 9.65 1.52 4.29
C LEU A 377 8.14 1.71 4.23
N ASN A 378 7.68 2.91 4.57
CA ASN A 378 6.29 3.32 4.42
C ASN A 378 6.01 4.03 3.07
N ASN A 379 6.95 4.07 2.13
CA ASN A 379 6.81 4.83 0.89
C ASN A 379 5.48 4.54 0.15
N SER A 380 5.19 3.28 -0.09
CA SER A 380 3.98 2.87 -0.80
C SER A 380 2.71 3.35 -0.08
N GLN A 381 2.59 3.03 1.22
CA GLN A 381 1.41 3.35 2.01
C GLN A 381 1.20 4.86 2.15
N TYR A 382 2.28 5.59 2.44
CA TYR A 382 2.22 7.02 2.69
C TYR A 382 1.74 7.81 1.46
N PHE A 383 2.31 7.55 0.27
CA PHE A 383 1.94 8.28 -0.93
C PHE A 383 0.54 7.93 -1.44
N VAL A 384 0.07 6.71 -1.21
CA VAL A 384 -1.32 6.34 -1.50
C VAL A 384 -2.28 7.02 -0.52
N ASN A 385 -1.96 7.04 0.79
CA ASN A 385 -2.77 7.76 1.80
C ASN A 385 -2.88 9.25 1.48
N MET A 386 -1.76 9.86 1.07
CA MET A 386 -1.72 11.27 0.68
C MET A 386 -2.66 11.53 -0.51
N LEU A 387 -2.61 10.71 -1.56
CA LEU A 387 -3.48 10.86 -2.72
C LEU A 387 -4.95 10.60 -2.36
N ASN A 388 -5.24 9.59 -1.54
CA ASN A 388 -6.60 9.33 -1.05
C ASN A 388 -7.17 10.52 -0.30
N ALA A 389 -6.39 11.11 0.61
CA ALA A 389 -6.85 12.26 1.40
C ALA A 389 -7.12 13.50 0.52
N MET A 390 -6.26 13.77 -0.47
CA MET A 390 -6.47 14.88 -1.40
C MET A 390 -7.67 14.68 -2.35
N LEU A 391 -8.15 13.45 -2.49
CA LEU A 391 -9.30 13.10 -3.33
C LEU A 391 -10.56 12.76 -2.52
N ASP A 392 -10.58 13.12 -1.23
CA ASP A 392 -11.68 12.83 -0.29
C ASP A 392 -12.12 11.36 -0.33
N ARG A 393 -11.16 10.44 -0.51
CA ARG A 393 -11.44 9.00 -0.52
C ARG A 393 -11.38 8.45 0.89
N GLU A 394 -12.47 8.57 1.61
CA GLU A 394 -12.61 7.94 2.93
C GLU A 394 -12.59 6.41 2.81
N ASN A 395 -11.83 5.74 3.68
CA ASN A 395 -11.78 4.29 3.86
C ASN A 395 -11.28 3.44 2.67
N VAL A 396 -10.61 4.00 1.66
CA VAL A 396 -10.18 3.25 0.46
C VAL A 396 -8.70 2.88 0.46
N GLY A 397 -7.91 3.44 1.37
CA GLY A 397 -6.45 3.20 1.46
C GLY A 397 -6.08 1.97 2.30
N ILE A 398 -6.76 0.82 2.12
CA ILE A 398 -6.39 -0.40 2.83
C ILE A 398 -5.28 -1.09 2.04
N ILE A 399 -4.03 -0.80 2.39
CA ILE A 399 -2.89 -1.57 1.87
C ILE A 399 -2.58 -2.69 2.86
N ILE A 400 -2.84 -3.91 2.45
CA ILE A 400 -2.51 -5.11 3.21
C ILE A 400 -1.24 -5.70 2.61
N GLU A 401 -0.22 -5.86 3.43
CA GLU A 401 1.03 -6.49 3.01
C GLU A 401 0.84 -7.99 2.79
N SER A 402 1.62 -8.54 1.88
CA SER A 402 1.72 -9.99 1.71
C SER A 402 2.29 -10.64 2.98
N LYS A 403 1.80 -11.83 3.31
CA LYS A 403 2.27 -12.58 4.48
C LYS A 403 3.25 -13.65 4.03
N SER A 404 4.50 -13.54 4.49
CA SER A 404 5.51 -14.56 4.21
C SER A 404 5.03 -15.94 4.68
N LEU A 405 5.09 -16.91 3.78
CA LEU A 405 4.79 -18.32 4.03
C LEU A 405 6.06 -19.12 4.36
N GLU A 406 7.21 -18.48 4.30
CA GLU A 406 8.46 -19.10 4.71
C GLU A 406 8.43 -19.37 6.21
N SER A 407 8.66 -20.60 6.57
CA SER A 407 8.82 -20.99 7.98
C SER A 407 10.11 -20.35 8.50
N LYS A 408 9.98 -19.28 9.28
CA LYS A 408 11.12 -18.88 10.11
C LYS A 408 11.33 -20.01 11.11
N GLU A 409 12.52 -20.60 11.12
CA GLU A 409 12.94 -21.49 12.19
C GLU A 409 12.60 -20.81 13.53
N LEU A 410 11.96 -21.55 14.41
CA LEU A 410 11.70 -21.06 15.76
C LEU A 410 13.05 -20.70 16.38
N GLY A 411 13.35 -19.42 16.53
CA GLY A 411 14.56 -18.91 17.16
C GLY A 411 14.58 -19.17 18.66
N ILE A 412 14.22 -20.39 19.06
CA ILE A 412 14.32 -20.84 20.46
C ILE A 412 15.74 -21.36 20.69
N ASN A 413 16.39 -20.78 21.67
CA ASN A 413 17.68 -21.31 22.11
C ASN A 413 17.49 -22.66 22.86
N ALA A 414 18.57 -23.43 22.99
CA ALA A 414 18.54 -24.75 23.62
C ALA A 414 17.91 -24.75 25.05
N VAL A 415 18.08 -23.64 25.79
CA VAL A 415 17.49 -23.49 27.14
C VAL A 415 15.99 -23.34 27.06
N GLN A 416 15.47 -22.57 26.13
CA GLN A 416 14.03 -22.39 25.91
C GLN A 416 13.39 -23.68 25.38
N ALA A 417 14.06 -24.41 24.47
CA ALA A 417 13.61 -25.70 23.99
C ALA A 417 13.50 -26.74 25.13
N ASN A 418 14.49 -26.81 25.99
CA ASN A 418 14.49 -27.69 27.16
C ASN A 418 13.39 -27.30 28.17
N LEU A 419 13.19 -26.00 28.43
CA LEU A 419 12.14 -25.52 29.33
C LEU A 419 10.74 -25.90 28.80
N LEU A 420 10.49 -25.70 27.52
CA LEU A 420 9.24 -26.12 26.88
C LEU A 420 9.08 -27.63 26.91
N GLY A 421 10.14 -28.38 26.66
CA GLY A 421 10.16 -29.83 26.81
C GLY A 421 9.71 -30.27 28.19
N VAL A 422 10.27 -29.72 29.27
CA VAL A 422 9.89 -30.03 30.65
C VAL A 422 8.44 -29.66 30.96
N ILE A 423 7.99 -28.49 30.48
CA ILE A 423 6.59 -28.06 30.66
C ILE A 423 5.63 -29.06 30.04
N PHE A 424 5.81 -29.46 28.79
CA PHE A 424 4.88 -30.35 28.09
C PHE A 424 5.01 -31.81 28.50
N THR A 425 6.22 -32.29 28.86
CA THR A 425 6.41 -33.71 29.22
C THR A 425 6.21 -33.99 30.71
N VAL A 426 6.34 -33.01 31.59
CA VAL A 426 6.25 -33.21 33.05
C VAL A 426 5.10 -32.40 33.63
N VAL A 427 5.09 -31.07 33.44
CA VAL A 427 4.13 -30.20 34.17
C VAL A 427 2.69 -30.44 33.71
N VAL A 428 2.44 -30.50 32.41
CA VAL A 428 1.08 -30.70 31.87
C VAL A 428 0.52 -32.06 32.25
N PRO A 429 1.23 -33.20 32.11
CA PRO A 429 0.73 -34.52 32.60
C PRO A 429 0.47 -34.56 34.09
N LEU A 430 1.32 -33.92 34.92
CA LEU A 430 1.08 -33.85 36.36
C LEU A 430 -0.18 -33.05 36.70
N LEU A 431 -0.45 -31.95 36.01
CA LEU A 431 -1.69 -31.20 36.21
C LEU A 431 -2.93 -32.04 35.85
N VAL A 432 -2.87 -32.77 34.72
CA VAL A 432 -3.98 -33.65 34.29
C VAL A 432 -4.20 -34.77 35.30
N LEU A 433 -3.13 -35.40 35.79
CA LEU A 433 -3.19 -36.41 36.83
C LEU A 433 -3.77 -35.87 38.14
N SER A 434 -3.31 -34.70 38.57
CA SER A 434 -3.81 -34.05 39.79
C SER A 434 -5.29 -33.73 39.69
N PHE A 435 -5.74 -33.21 38.56
CA PHE A 435 -7.16 -32.97 38.29
C PHE A 435 -7.98 -34.26 38.28
N GLY A 436 -7.44 -35.32 37.66
CA GLY A 436 -8.05 -36.65 37.64
C GLY A 436 -8.24 -37.22 39.05
N ILE A 437 -7.23 -37.11 39.93
CA ILE A 437 -7.28 -37.54 41.33
C ILE A 437 -8.34 -36.74 42.10
N VAL A 438 -8.41 -35.41 41.95
CA VAL A 438 -9.43 -34.59 42.62
C VAL A 438 -10.84 -35.00 42.21
N VAL A 439 -11.06 -35.23 40.90
CA VAL A 439 -12.37 -35.70 40.40
C VAL A 439 -12.71 -37.10 40.95
N PHE A 440 -11.73 -38.00 40.98
CA PHE A 440 -11.90 -39.34 41.50
C PHE A 440 -12.27 -39.32 42.99
N VAL A 441 -11.55 -38.55 43.82
CA VAL A 441 -11.83 -38.43 45.26
C VAL A 441 -13.21 -37.79 45.50
N LYS A 442 -13.59 -36.76 44.76
CA LYS A 442 -14.93 -36.16 44.86
C LYS A 442 -16.06 -37.13 44.46
N ARG A 443 -15.83 -38.04 43.51
CA ARG A 443 -16.80 -39.06 43.13
C ARG A 443 -16.91 -40.19 44.12
N LYS A 444 -15.80 -40.54 44.80
CA LYS A 444 -15.78 -41.62 45.79
C LYS A 444 -16.42 -41.19 47.11
N ASN A 445 -16.44 -39.89 47.41
CA ASN A 445 -17.00 -39.31 48.63
C ASN A 445 -18.45 -38.78 48.45
N LYS A 446 -19.07 -39.07 47.32
CA LYS A 446 -20.50 -38.98 47.08
C LYS A 446 -21.12 -40.36 47.08
#